data_e70617ef2b3985a8244774cac3a08037
#
_entry.id   e70617ef2b3985a8244774cac3a08037
#
_cell.length_a   1.000
_cell.length_b   1.000
_cell.length_c   1.000
_cell.angle_alpha   90.00
_cell.angle_beta   90.00
_cell.angle_gamma   90.00
#
_symmetry.space_group_name_H-M   'P 1'
#
loop_
_entity.id
_entity.type
_entity.pdbx_description
1 polymer ?
#
loop_
_entity_poly.entity_id
_entity_poly.type
_entity_poly.pdbx_seq_one_letter_code
_entity_poly.pdbx_strand_id
1 'polypeptide(L)'
;FIYLVEGDPVARERLTDQELASRLSYFLWSSMPDDALLTAAKAGSLKGDRLQKEVNRMLTDVRINRFIEDFSRQWLQLHRVGMFPPDKKLYLGYDDWLETSMRNEPVEYFRELLTKNLPIESLIVSDWTMANARLCDFYGLPDPKNGGFQRVTLKDGDHRGGLLTMGAVLGLTSDGTRHRPVHRGVWISETIFNKTPPSPPANVDPIEPVPPMGNKI
;
A
#
# COMPACT_ATOMS: atom_id res chain seq x y z
N PHE A 1 5.63 -24.84 5.22
CA PHE A 1 5.57 -23.90 4.10
C PHE A 1 6.89 -23.17 3.89
N ILE A 2 7.43 -22.61 4.97
CA ILE A 2 8.64 -21.76 4.95
C ILE A 2 9.90 -22.56 4.61
N TYR A 3 9.86 -23.88 4.72
CA TYR A 3 11.00 -24.78 4.58
C TYR A 3 10.95 -25.67 3.34
N LEU A 4 10.07 -25.40 2.38
CA LEU A 4 10.15 -26.03 1.08
C LEU A 4 11.44 -25.56 0.41
N VAL A 5 12.44 -26.42 0.42
CA VAL A 5 13.68 -26.20 -0.33
C VAL A 5 13.33 -26.23 -1.81
N GLU A 6 13.20 -25.07 -2.39
CA GLU A 6 13.10 -24.93 -3.83
C GLU A 6 14.50 -24.98 -4.41
N GLY A 7 14.75 -25.97 -5.23
CA GLY A 7 16.01 -26.11 -5.94
C GLY A 7 16.80 -27.37 -5.55
N ASP A 8 17.59 -27.84 -6.49
CA ASP A 8 18.63 -28.83 -6.25
C ASP A 8 19.80 -28.22 -5.49
N PRO A 9 20.65 -29.04 -4.83
CA PRO A 9 21.91 -28.56 -4.23
C PRO A 9 22.85 -27.89 -5.24
N VAL A 10 22.58 -28.05 -6.54
CA VAL A 10 23.27 -27.32 -7.61
C VAL A 10 22.49 -26.04 -7.92
N ALA A 11 23.19 -24.90 -7.86
CA ALA A 11 22.61 -23.60 -8.18
C ALA A 11 21.97 -23.59 -9.59
N ARG A 12 20.69 -23.38 -9.67
CA ARG A 12 19.93 -23.23 -10.92
C ARG A 12 19.57 -21.76 -11.14
N GLU A 13 19.75 -21.31 -12.37
CA GLU A 13 19.36 -19.93 -12.76
C GLU A 13 17.84 -19.77 -12.93
N ARG A 14 17.09 -20.86 -13.08
CA ARG A 14 15.65 -20.84 -13.38
C ARG A 14 14.89 -21.84 -12.51
N LEU A 15 13.70 -21.45 -12.15
CA LEU A 15 12.73 -22.32 -11.48
C LEU A 15 12.23 -23.40 -12.45
N THR A 16 11.86 -24.55 -11.91
CA THR A 16 11.00 -25.50 -12.62
C THR A 16 9.59 -24.93 -12.77
N ASP A 17 8.83 -25.46 -13.73
CA ASP A 17 7.44 -25.02 -13.93
C ASP A 17 6.57 -25.28 -12.68
N GLN A 18 6.84 -26.34 -11.90
CA GLN A 18 6.15 -26.61 -10.64
C GLN A 18 6.48 -25.59 -9.56
N GLU A 19 7.74 -25.23 -9.41
CA GLU A 19 8.18 -24.19 -8.48
C GLU A 19 7.58 -22.82 -8.87
N LEU A 20 7.58 -22.53 -10.19
CA LEU A 20 6.99 -21.29 -10.71
C LEU A 20 5.47 -21.25 -10.47
N ALA A 21 4.74 -22.35 -10.70
CA ALA A 21 3.32 -22.45 -10.43
C ALA A 21 3.02 -22.19 -8.95
N SER A 22 3.80 -22.80 -8.06
CA SER A 22 3.65 -22.61 -6.61
C SER A 22 3.90 -21.15 -6.23
N ARG A 23 5.01 -20.54 -6.68
CA ARG A 23 5.34 -19.15 -6.38
C ARG A 23 4.28 -18.18 -6.90
N LEU A 24 3.81 -18.34 -8.15
CA LEU A 24 2.76 -17.51 -8.72
C LEU A 24 1.47 -17.61 -7.90
N SER A 25 1.05 -18.82 -7.55
CA SER A 25 -0.19 -19.01 -6.82
C SER A 25 -0.13 -18.44 -5.40
N TYR A 26 0.94 -18.69 -4.67
CA TYR A 26 1.08 -18.12 -3.33
C TYR A 26 1.27 -16.61 -3.36
N PHE A 27 1.95 -16.07 -4.36
CA PHE A 27 2.13 -14.62 -4.51
C PHE A 27 0.81 -13.90 -4.85
N LEU A 28 0.08 -14.39 -5.88
CA LEU A 28 -1.11 -13.71 -6.38
C LEU A 28 -2.41 -14.10 -5.66
N TRP A 29 -2.48 -15.29 -5.07
CA TRP A 29 -3.71 -15.81 -4.49
C TRP A 29 -3.62 -16.21 -3.02
N SER A 30 -2.41 -16.21 -2.45
CA SER A 30 -2.14 -16.71 -1.08
C SER A 30 -2.72 -18.12 -0.87
N SER A 31 -2.64 -18.95 -1.90
CA SER A 31 -3.21 -20.33 -1.91
C SER A 31 -2.46 -21.26 -2.84
N MET A 32 -2.78 -22.57 -2.75
CA MET A 32 -2.23 -23.57 -3.68
C MET A 32 -2.61 -23.28 -5.13
N PRO A 33 -1.77 -23.70 -6.09
CA PRO A 33 -2.11 -23.67 -7.52
C PRO A 33 -3.42 -24.42 -7.80
N ASP A 34 -4.22 -23.90 -8.70
CA ASP A 34 -5.39 -24.60 -9.21
C ASP A 34 -5.01 -25.66 -10.28
N ASP A 35 -5.99 -26.50 -10.65
CA ASP A 35 -5.77 -27.60 -11.57
C ASP A 35 -5.26 -27.14 -12.94
N ALA A 36 -5.69 -25.97 -13.42
CA ALA A 36 -5.23 -25.42 -14.67
C ALA A 36 -3.73 -25.06 -14.64
N LEU A 37 -3.30 -24.40 -13.55
CA LEU A 37 -1.92 -24.02 -13.35
C LEU A 37 -1.03 -25.24 -13.10
N LEU A 38 -1.50 -26.23 -12.33
CA LEU A 38 -0.83 -27.50 -12.11
C LEU A 38 -0.67 -28.32 -13.40
N THR A 39 -1.69 -28.34 -14.24
CA THR A 39 -1.66 -29.04 -15.54
C THR A 39 -0.63 -28.39 -16.46
N ALA A 40 -0.60 -27.05 -16.54
CA ALA A 40 0.38 -26.33 -17.33
C ALA A 40 1.83 -26.58 -16.81
N ALA A 41 2.01 -26.62 -15.48
CA ALA A 41 3.30 -26.93 -14.86
C ALA A 41 3.77 -28.36 -15.17
N LYS A 42 2.89 -29.35 -15.05
CA LYS A 42 3.20 -30.76 -15.38
C LYS A 42 3.59 -30.94 -16.84
N ALA A 43 2.99 -30.17 -17.74
CA ALA A 43 3.30 -30.18 -19.16
C ALA A 43 4.60 -29.44 -19.53
N GLY A 44 5.30 -28.80 -18.59
CA GLY A 44 6.51 -28.01 -18.86
C GLY A 44 6.25 -26.80 -19.74
N SER A 45 5.05 -26.24 -19.68
CA SER A 45 4.55 -25.20 -20.61
C SER A 45 4.40 -23.81 -20.01
N LEU A 46 4.83 -23.59 -18.74
CA LEU A 46 4.76 -22.30 -18.06
C LEU A 46 5.89 -21.35 -18.49
N LYS A 47 5.90 -20.99 -19.77
CA LYS A 47 6.88 -20.05 -20.36
C LYS A 47 6.24 -19.26 -21.51
N GLY A 48 6.86 -18.14 -21.86
CA GLY A 48 6.41 -17.30 -22.98
C GLY A 48 4.92 -16.95 -22.87
N ASP A 49 4.20 -17.03 -24.01
CA ASP A 49 2.77 -16.68 -24.10
C ASP A 49 1.87 -17.48 -23.17
N ARG A 50 2.22 -18.73 -22.87
CA ARG A 50 1.40 -19.53 -21.94
C ARG A 50 1.51 -19.01 -20.53
N LEU A 51 2.70 -18.65 -20.08
CA LEU A 51 2.90 -18.01 -18.78
C LEU A 51 2.11 -16.71 -18.68
N GLN A 52 2.20 -15.85 -19.71
CA GLN A 52 1.46 -14.59 -19.75
C GLN A 52 -0.06 -14.79 -19.67
N LYS A 53 -0.59 -15.79 -20.38
CA LYS A 53 -2.03 -16.14 -20.31
C LYS A 53 -2.45 -16.58 -18.90
N GLU A 54 -1.63 -17.42 -18.23
CA GLU A 54 -1.94 -17.83 -16.85
C GLU A 54 -1.87 -16.65 -15.87
N VAL A 55 -0.86 -15.79 -15.98
CA VAL A 55 -0.77 -14.57 -15.15
C VAL A 55 -1.98 -13.68 -15.37
N ASN A 56 -2.36 -13.41 -16.61
CA ASN A 56 -3.55 -12.58 -16.92
C ASN A 56 -4.84 -13.20 -16.33
N ARG A 57 -5.00 -14.50 -16.46
CA ARG A 57 -6.12 -15.23 -15.84
C ARG A 57 -6.13 -15.05 -14.32
N MET A 58 -4.97 -15.20 -13.70
CA MET A 58 -4.82 -15.06 -12.26
C MET A 58 -5.11 -13.65 -11.76
N LEU A 59 -4.72 -12.62 -12.51
CA LEU A 59 -5.00 -11.22 -12.19
C LEU A 59 -6.49 -10.85 -12.28
N THR A 60 -7.27 -11.59 -13.09
CA THR A 60 -8.73 -11.37 -13.23
C THR A 60 -9.58 -12.26 -12.31
N ASP A 61 -8.98 -13.21 -11.61
CA ASP A 61 -9.66 -14.08 -10.66
C ASP A 61 -9.98 -13.36 -9.34
N VAL A 62 -11.08 -13.69 -8.69
CA VAL A 62 -11.49 -13.07 -7.41
C VAL A 62 -10.43 -13.22 -6.31
N ARG A 63 -9.61 -14.28 -6.37
CA ARG A 63 -8.52 -14.53 -5.41
C ARG A 63 -7.42 -13.47 -5.42
N ILE A 64 -7.32 -12.66 -6.48
CA ILE A 64 -6.36 -11.53 -6.53
C ILE A 64 -6.59 -10.50 -5.41
N ASN A 65 -7.80 -10.45 -4.86
CA ASN A 65 -8.10 -9.58 -3.73
C ASN A 65 -7.19 -9.83 -2.52
N ARG A 66 -6.74 -11.06 -2.31
CA ARG A 66 -5.79 -11.40 -1.24
C ARG A 66 -4.44 -10.70 -1.45
N PHE A 67 -3.92 -10.76 -2.68
CA PHE A 67 -2.69 -10.02 -3.01
C PHE A 67 -2.86 -8.51 -2.81
N ILE A 68 -3.96 -7.94 -3.30
CA ILE A 68 -4.24 -6.51 -3.17
C ILE A 68 -4.22 -6.09 -1.70
N GLU A 69 -4.90 -6.83 -0.84
CA GLU A 69 -4.98 -6.53 0.58
C GLU A 69 -3.64 -6.77 1.30
N ASP A 70 -3.06 -7.95 1.16
CA ASP A 70 -1.85 -8.34 1.87
C ASP A 70 -0.66 -7.49 1.44
N PHE A 71 -0.47 -7.30 0.14
CA PHE A 71 0.62 -6.50 -0.39
C PHE A 71 0.51 -5.05 0.03
N SER A 72 -0.65 -4.41 -0.17
CA SER A 72 -0.82 -2.99 0.18
C SER A 72 -0.63 -2.75 1.67
N ARG A 73 -1.19 -3.61 2.52
CA ARG A 73 -1.10 -3.48 3.98
C ARG A 73 0.33 -3.67 4.48
N GLN A 74 1.07 -4.63 3.94
CA GLN A 74 2.45 -4.90 4.33
C GLN A 74 3.39 -3.84 3.77
N TRP A 75 3.33 -3.56 2.47
CA TRP A 75 4.19 -2.58 1.81
C TRP A 75 4.09 -1.20 2.47
N LEU A 76 2.87 -0.69 2.65
CA LEU A 76 2.63 0.65 3.21
C LEU A 76 2.62 0.66 4.75
N GLN A 77 2.86 -0.49 5.41
CA GLN A 77 2.85 -0.63 6.87
C GLN A 77 1.54 -0.17 7.51
N LEU A 78 0.39 -0.45 6.87
CA LEU A 78 -0.92 0.08 7.30
C LEU A 78 -1.37 -0.45 8.68
N HIS A 79 -0.75 -1.51 9.20
CA HIS A 79 -0.95 -1.97 10.58
C HIS A 79 -0.55 -0.92 11.63
N ARG A 80 0.30 0.04 11.25
CA ARG A 80 0.76 1.13 12.14
C ARG A 80 -0.26 2.28 12.23
N VAL A 81 -1.25 2.35 11.37
CA VAL A 81 -2.33 3.36 11.46
C VAL A 81 -3.07 3.13 12.76
N GLY A 82 -3.19 4.16 13.59
CA GLY A 82 -3.80 4.08 14.92
C GLY A 82 -2.84 3.70 16.06
N MET A 83 -1.56 3.34 15.80
CA MET A 83 -0.57 3.10 16.86
C MET A 83 -0.29 4.36 17.71
N PHE A 84 -0.37 5.52 17.09
CA PHE A 84 -0.30 6.83 17.74
C PHE A 84 -1.62 7.56 17.46
N PRO A 85 -2.67 7.28 18.24
CA PRO A 85 -3.98 7.87 17.99
C PRO A 85 -3.92 9.39 18.14
N PRO A 86 -4.63 10.13 17.29
CA PRO A 86 -4.72 11.57 17.39
C PRO A 86 -5.26 12.03 18.74
N ASP A 87 -4.71 13.13 19.26
CA ASP A 87 -5.20 13.74 20.49
C ASP A 87 -6.68 14.14 20.32
N LYS A 88 -7.54 13.56 21.14
CA LYS A 88 -9.00 13.77 21.07
C LYS A 88 -9.44 15.23 21.33
N LYS A 89 -8.59 16.04 21.96
CA LYS A 89 -8.86 17.47 22.17
C LYS A 89 -8.55 18.31 20.93
N LEU A 90 -7.54 17.88 20.15
CA LEU A 90 -7.13 18.57 18.93
C LEU A 90 -7.92 18.09 17.70
N TYR A 91 -8.31 16.84 17.68
CA TYR A 91 -8.95 16.18 16.52
C TYR A 91 -10.31 15.59 16.91
N LEU A 92 -11.26 16.45 17.24
CA LEU A 92 -12.62 16.07 17.71
C LEU A 92 -13.38 15.17 16.72
N GLY A 93 -13.09 15.28 15.42
CA GLY A 93 -13.72 14.50 14.37
C GLY A 93 -13.05 13.15 14.09
N TYR A 94 -12.01 12.75 14.84
CA TYR A 94 -11.37 11.46 14.64
C TYR A 94 -12.10 10.36 15.41
N ASP A 95 -12.55 9.34 14.69
CA ASP A 95 -13.26 8.18 15.22
C ASP A 95 -12.77 6.87 14.58
N ASP A 96 -13.22 5.73 15.09
CA ASP A 96 -12.82 4.41 14.60
C ASP A 96 -13.26 4.17 13.15
N TRP A 97 -14.36 4.79 12.71
CA TRP A 97 -14.81 4.69 11.33
C TRP A 97 -13.88 5.45 10.39
N LEU A 98 -13.46 6.65 10.78
CA LEU A 98 -12.48 7.42 10.02
C LEU A 98 -11.13 6.68 9.95
N GLU A 99 -10.63 6.15 11.08
CA GLU A 99 -9.39 5.38 11.12
C GLU A 99 -9.46 4.16 10.19
N THR A 100 -10.55 3.41 10.26
CA THR A 100 -10.77 2.25 9.38
C THR A 100 -10.84 2.67 7.92
N SER A 101 -11.51 3.78 7.63
CA SER A 101 -11.60 4.33 6.28
C SER A 101 -10.23 4.77 5.74
N MET A 102 -9.43 5.47 6.55
CA MET A 102 -8.06 5.84 6.20
C MET A 102 -7.19 4.62 5.92
N ARG A 103 -7.31 3.56 6.73
CA ARG A 103 -6.54 2.31 6.56
C ARG A 103 -6.91 1.57 5.26
N ASN A 104 -8.14 1.68 4.82
CA ASN A 104 -8.63 1.03 3.61
C ASN A 104 -8.46 1.86 2.33
N GLU A 105 -8.34 3.18 2.41
CA GLU A 105 -8.14 4.06 1.25
C GLU A 105 -6.98 3.60 0.35
N PRO A 106 -5.74 3.36 0.85
CA PRO A 106 -4.63 2.92 0.00
C PRO A 106 -4.86 1.53 -0.61
N VAL A 107 -5.58 0.65 0.08
CA VAL A 107 -5.91 -0.70 -0.41
C VAL A 107 -6.87 -0.60 -1.60
N GLU A 108 -7.94 0.17 -1.47
CA GLU A 108 -8.92 0.38 -2.54
C GLU A 108 -8.31 1.18 -3.71
N TYR A 109 -7.41 2.10 -3.41
CA TYR A 109 -6.64 2.82 -4.42
C TYR A 109 -5.74 1.88 -5.24
N PHE A 110 -5.02 1.00 -4.58
CA PHE A 110 -4.19 -0.01 -5.24
C PHE A 110 -5.04 -1.02 -6.03
N ARG A 111 -6.23 -1.37 -5.51
CA ARG A 111 -7.22 -2.20 -6.21
C ARG A 111 -7.62 -1.57 -7.54
N GLU A 112 -7.98 -0.29 -7.53
CA GLU A 112 -8.37 0.44 -8.75
C GLU A 112 -7.22 0.51 -9.74
N LEU A 113 -6.01 0.82 -9.28
CA LEU A 113 -4.80 0.82 -10.11
C LEU A 113 -4.57 -0.52 -10.80
N LEU A 114 -4.58 -1.62 -10.04
CA LEU A 114 -4.29 -2.94 -10.56
C LEU A 114 -5.40 -3.44 -11.50
N THR A 115 -6.66 -3.33 -11.10
CA THR A 115 -7.79 -3.87 -11.86
C THR A 115 -8.07 -3.10 -13.15
N LYS A 116 -7.75 -1.80 -13.18
CA LYS A 116 -7.91 -0.94 -14.35
C LYS A 116 -6.62 -0.77 -15.15
N ASN A 117 -5.53 -1.44 -14.73
CA ASN A 117 -4.21 -1.34 -15.35
C ASN A 117 -3.79 0.12 -15.57
N LEU A 118 -3.94 0.95 -14.53
CA LEU A 118 -3.60 2.37 -14.59
C LEU A 118 -2.08 2.58 -14.51
N PRO A 119 -1.56 3.72 -14.98
CA PRO A 119 -0.14 4.04 -14.90
C PRO A 119 0.37 4.02 -13.46
N ILE A 120 1.58 3.48 -13.25
CA ILE A 120 2.18 3.38 -11.91
C ILE A 120 2.49 4.75 -11.31
N GLU A 121 2.69 5.75 -12.13
CA GLU A 121 2.89 7.15 -11.74
C GLU A 121 1.72 7.69 -10.93
N SER A 122 0.52 7.13 -11.14
CA SER A 122 -0.67 7.47 -10.35
C SER A 122 -0.51 7.16 -8.87
N LEU A 123 0.43 6.27 -8.48
CA LEU A 123 0.77 6.06 -7.06
C LEU A 123 1.31 7.33 -6.39
N ILE A 124 1.97 8.20 -7.14
CA ILE A 124 2.58 9.42 -6.62
C ILE A 124 1.73 10.65 -6.92
N VAL A 125 1.23 10.76 -8.16
CA VAL A 125 0.43 11.90 -8.61
C VAL A 125 -0.82 11.40 -9.33
N SER A 126 -1.99 11.83 -8.87
CA SER A 126 -3.26 11.53 -9.51
C SER A 126 -4.27 12.66 -9.30
N ASP A 127 -5.23 12.78 -10.20
CA ASP A 127 -6.39 13.67 -10.13
C ASP A 127 -7.62 12.97 -9.49
N TRP A 128 -7.39 11.89 -8.76
CA TRP A 128 -8.43 11.11 -8.10
C TRP A 128 -7.92 10.41 -6.85
N THR A 129 -8.85 10.02 -5.98
CA THR A 129 -8.60 9.07 -4.87
C THR A 129 -9.77 8.09 -4.75
N MET A 130 -9.61 7.09 -3.88
CA MET A 130 -10.69 6.19 -3.49
C MET A 130 -11.19 6.58 -2.11
N ALA A 131 -12.43 7.01 -2.01
CA ALA A 131 -12.99 7.46 -0.74
C ALA A 131 -14.42 6.95 -0.52
N ASN A 132 -14.79 6.73 0.73
CA ASN A 132 -16.16 6.55 1.17
C ASN A 132 -16.71 7.87 1.74
N ALA A 133 -17.99 7.89 2.14
CA ALA A 133 -18.64 9.08 2.68
C ALA A 133 -17.87 9.69 3.87
N ARG A 134 -17.33 8.85 4.77
CA ARG A 134 -16.59 9.32 5.96
C ARG A 134 -15.29 10.03 5.61
N LEU A 135 -14.55 9.52 4.62
CA LEU A 135 -13.34 10.17 4.11
C LEU A 135 -13.66 11.42 3.32
N CYS A 136 -14.71 11.42 2.52
CA CYS A 136 -15.14 12.59 1.78
C CYS A 136 -15.50 13.74 2.75
N ASP A 137 -16.26 13.46 3.80
CA ASP A 137 -16.57 14.43 4.86
C ASP A 137 -15.28 14.99 5.51
N PHE A 138 -14.36 14.10 5.88
CA PHE A 138 -13.09 14.50 6.51
C PHE A 138 -12.18 15.29 5.57
N TYR A 139 -12.17 14.96 4.28
CA TYR A 139 -11.32 15.62 3.28
C TYR A 139 -11.96 16.88 2.66
N GLY A 140 -13.23 17.14 2.95
CA GLY A 140 -13.99 18.21 2.30
C GLY A 140 -14.32 17.91 0.83
N LEU A 141 -14.41 16.64 0.46
CA LEU A 141 -14.73 16.18 -0.89
C LEU A 141 -16.23 15.91 -1.05
N PRO A 142 -16.76 15.92 -2.29
CA PRO A 142 -18.14 15.56 -2.54
C PRO A 142 -18.48 14.15 -2.05
N ASP A 143 -19.61 13.96 -1.38
CA ASP A 143 -20.09 12.65 -0.94
C ASP A 143 -20.37 11.73 -2.16
N PRO A 144 -19.76 10.52 -2.19
CA PRO A 144 -19.93 9.58 -3.28
C PRO A 144 -21.33 8.91 -3.33
N LYS A 145 -22.25 9.22 -2.43
CA LYS A 145 -23.67 8.78 -2.39
C LYS A 145 -23.96 7.29 -2.21
N ASN A 146 -22.98 6.40 -2.28
CA ASN A 146 -23.18 4.93 -2.29
C ASN A 146 -22.47 4.19 -1.14
N GLY A 147 -22.29 4.76 0.00
CA GLY A 147 -21.83 4.08 1.23
C GLY A 147 -20.48 3.37 1.23
N GLY A 148 -19.98 2.89 0.08
CA GLY A 148 -18.70 2.20 -0.08
C GLY A 148 -17.59 3.11 -0.64
N PHE A 149 -16.40 2.53 -0.82
CA PHE A 149 -15.30 3.23 -1.52
C PHE A 149 -15.62 3.41 -2.99
N GLN A 150 -15.40 4.61 -3.49
CA GLN A 150 -15.59 4.98 -4.88
C GLN A 150 -14.47 5.89 -5.34
N ARG A 151 -14.25 5.92 -6.64
CA ARG A 151 -13.33 6.88 -7.25
C ARG A 151 -13.93 8.28 -7.19
N VAL A 152 -13.22 9.19 -6.53
CA VAL A 152 -13.57 10.60 -6.38
C VAL A 152 -12.55 11.43 -7.14
N THR A 153 -13.02 12.27 -8.06
CA THR A 153 -12.17 13.20 -8.80
C THR A 153 -11.74 14.34 -7.91
N LEU A 154 -10.45 14.67 -7.96
CA LEU A 154 -9.83 15.76 -7.21
C LEU A 154 -9.67 16.99 -8.09
N LYS A 155 -9.66 18.16 -7.47
CA LYS A 155 -9.40 19.45 -8.10
C LYS A 155 -8.07 20.01 -7.61
N ASP A 156 -7.48 20.92 -8.36
CA ASP A 156 -6.19 21.54 -8.01
C ASP A 156 -6.18 22.16 -6.59
N GLY A 157 -7.33 22.67 -6.12
CA GLY A 157 -7.47 23.25 -4.78
C GLY A 157 -7.59 22.23 -3.63
N ASP A 158 -7.74 20.93 -3.92
CA ASP A 158 -7.90 19.91 -2.89
C ASP A 158 -6.57 19.51 -2.24
N HIS A 159 -5.45 19.90 -2.85
CA HIS A 159 -4.08 19.59 -2.39
C HIS A 159 -3.85 18.10 -2.09
N ARG A 160 -4.46 17.22 -2.88
CA ARG A 160 -4.44 15.76 -2.75
C ARG A 160 -4.11 15.12 -4.09
N GLY A 161 -3.70 13.87 -4.01
CA GLY A 161 -3.40 13.03 -5.16
C GLY A 161 -2.25 12.05 -4.87
N GLY A 162 -2.49 10.77 -5.11
CA GLY A 162 -1.55 9.70 -4.83
C GLY A 162 -1.36 9.35 -3.33
N LEU A 163 -0.56 8.32 -3.07
CA LEU A 163 -0.38 7.70 -1.75
C LEU A 163 0.11 8.68 -0.68
N LEU A 164 1.00 9.61 -1.05
CA LEU A 164 1.69 10.48 -0.09
C LEU A 164 0.76 11.50 0.58
N THR A 165 -0.42 11.72 0.03
CA THR A 165 -1.42 12.64 0.56
C THR A 165 -2.57 11.95 1.29
N MET A 166 -2.58 10.62 1.32
CA MET A 166 -3.63 9.85 1.99
C MET A 166 -3.54 9.96 3.51
N GLY A 167 -4.69 9.97 4.17
CA GLY A 167 -4.80 10.08 5.62
C GLY A 167 -4.03 9.00 6.37
N ALA A 168 -4.01 7.77 5.86
CA ALA A 168 -3.20 6.68 6.41
C ALA A 168 -1.71 7.04 6.47
N VAL A 169 -1.12 7.49 5.35
CA VAL A 169 0.31 7.82 5.26
C VAL A 169 0.65 9.04 6.10
N LEU A 170 -0.21 10.05 6.09
CA LEU A 170 -0.03 11.24 6.91
C LEU A 170 -0.12 10.92 8.41
N GLY A 171 -1.07 10.06 8.79
CA GLY A 171 -1.29 9.64 10.18
C GLY A 171 -0.16 8.78 10.74
N LEU A 172 0.25 7.71 10.02
CA LEU A 172 1.33 6.82 10.48
C LEU A 172 2.70 7.51 10.57
N THR A 173 2.86 8.67 9.92
CA THR A 173 4.07 9.49 9.97
C THR A 173 3.93 10.72 10.88
N SER A 174 2.93 10.74 11.76
CA SER A 174 2.71 11.76 12.79
C SER A 174 2.89 11.17 14.21
N ASP A 175 2.78 11.99 15.25
CA ASP A 175 2.81 11.53 16.65
C ASP A 175 1.45 11.66 17.36
N GLY A 176 0.39 11.87 16.60
CA GLY A 176 -0.95 12.08 17.13
C GLY A 176 -1.26 13.52 17.56
N THR A 177 -0.26 14.39 17.72
CA THR A 177 -0.43 15.80 18.05
C THR A 177 0.01 16.72 16.92
N ARG A 178 1.05 16.34 16.18
CA ARG A 178 1.65 17.13 15.10
C ARG A 178 2.27 16.25 14.03
N HIS A 179 2.47 16.83 12.86
CA HIS A 179 3.20 16.20 11.77
C HIS A 179 4.69 16.08 12.09
N ARG A 180 5.33 15.04 11.58
CA ARG A 180 6.78 14.77 11.72
C ARG A 180 7.43 14.63 10.35
N PRO A 181 7.87 15.73 9.72
CA PRO A 181 8.38 15.71 8.35
C PRO A 181 9.62 14.82 8.19
N VAL A 182 10.51 14.75 9.19
CA VAL A 182 11.67 13.85 9.17
C VAL A 182 11.23 12.39 9.14
N HIS A 183 10.31 12.00 10.00
CA HIS A 183 9.77 10.63 10.01
C HIS A 183 9.08 10.28 8.69
N ARG A 184 8.38 11.23 8.08
CA ARG A 184 7.79 11.05 6.75
C ARG A 184 8.85 10.86 5.68
N GLY A 185 9.92 11.65 5.70
CA GLY A 185 11.05 11.50 4.80
C GLY A 185 11.73 10.12 4.93
N VAL A 186 11.94 9.65 6.16
CA VAL A 186 12.47 8.30 6.44
C VAL A 186 11.51 7.23 5.88
N TRP A 187 10.21 7.33 6.18
CA TRP A 187 9.22 6.38 5.67
C TRP A 187 9.19 6.33 4.13
N ILE A 188 9.23 7.48 3.46
CA ILE A 188 9.30 7.54 1.99
C ILE A 188 10.58 6.87 1.48
N SER A 189 11.72 7.17 2.10
CA SER A 189 13.01 6.60 1.70
C SER A 189 13.03 5.08 1.83
N GLU A 190 12.51 4.55 2.93
CA GLU A 190 12.49 3.11 3.19
C GLU A 190 11.38 2.39 2.40
N THR A 191 10.16 2.92 2.44
CA THR A 191 8.98 2.23 1.89
C THR A 191 8.88 2.34 0.36
N ILE A 192 9.19 3.51 -0.19
CA ILE A 192 9.07 3.76 -1.64
C ILE A 192 10.37 3.47 -2.38
N PHE A 193 11.52 3.90 -1.81
CA PHE A 193 12.81 3.76 -2.48
C PHE A 193 13.67 2.60 -1.98
N ASN A 194 13.23 1.87 -0.96
CA ASN A 194 13.98 0.79 -0.30
C ASN A 194 15.40 1.23 0.11
N LYS A 195 15.52 2.46 0.61
CA LYS A 195 16.79 3.07 1.05
C LYS A 195 16.68 3.51 2.50
N THR A 196 17.39 2.84 3.40
CA THR A 196 17.49 3.29 4.79
C THR A 196 18.41 4.52 4.84
N PRO A 197 17.94 5.66 5.38
CA PRO A 197 18.79 6.83 5.58
C PRO A 197 19.95 6.51 6.51
N PRO A 198 21.11 7.16 6.34
CA PRO A 198 22.21 7.01 7.28
C PRO A 198 21.79 7.50 8.68
N SER A 199 22.37 6.91 9.72
CA SER A 199 22.18 7.40 11.09
C SER A 199 22.61 8.86 11.21
N PRO A 200 21.87 9.69 11.97
CA PRO A 200 22.30 11.05 12.25
C PRO A 200 23.72 11.09 12.80
N PRO A 201 24.53 12.09 12.45
CA PRO A 201 25.85 12.28 13.07
C PRO A 201 25.73 12.35 14.60
N ALA A 202 26.70 11.77 15.31
CA ALA A 202 26.68 11.69 16.79
C ALA A 202 26.61 13.04 17.52
N ASN A 203 26.95 14.14 16.83
CA ASN A 203 27.07 15.48 17.39
C ASN A 203 25.89 16.40 17.00
N VAL A 204 24.78 15.86 16.53
CA VAL A 204 23.59 16.67 16.22
C VAL A 204 22.64 16.58 17.39
N ASP A 205 22.39 17.73 18.03
CA ASP A 205 21.39 17.82 19.09
C ASP A 205 20.00 17.44 18.58
N PRO A 206 19.18 16.79 19.40
CA PRO A 206 17.80 16.50 19.02
C PRO A 206 17.06 17.79 18.67
N ILE A 207 16.29 17.77 17.58
CA ILE A 207 15.38 18.88 17.23
C ILE A 207 14.39 19.04 18.39
N GLU A 208 14.45 20.18 19.08
CA GLU A 208 13.52 20.48 20.17
C GLU A 208 12.08 20.42 19.67
N PRO A 209 11.22 19.66 20.35
CA PRO A 209 9.85 19.47 19.89
C PRO A 209 8.98 20.74 19.90
N VAL A 210 9.36 21.75 20.66
CA VAL A 210 8.66 23.03 20.76
C VAL A 210 9.71 24.13 20.60
N PRO A 211 9.60 25.01 19.58
CA PRO A 211 10.49 26.17 19.51
C PRO A 211 10.29 27.03 20.78
N PRO A 212 11.36 27.59 21.36
CA PRO A 212 11.24 28.47 22.52
C PRO A 212 10.24 29.58 22.20
N MET A 213 9.32 29.86 23.12
CA MET A 213 8.34 30.93 22.96
C MET A 213 9.10 32.24 22.67
N GLY A 214 8.98 32.74 21.44
CA GLY A 214 9.62 34.01 21.05
C GLY A 214 9.91 34.14 19.57
N ASN A 215 10.12 33.07 18.84
CA ASN A 215 10.33 33.14 17.39
C ASN A 215 9.03 32.78 16.64
N LYS A 216 8.16 33.77 16.41
CA LYS A 216 7.20 33.74 15.32
C LYS A 216 8.01 33.82 14.01
N ILE A 217 8.01 32.77 13.23
CA ILE A 217 8.35 32.81 11.82
C ILE A 217 7.15 33.37 11.07
#